data_4e0b5f0559ad71fe4f3d0ffeba0fdfa3
#
_entry.id   4e0b5f0559ad71fe4f3d0ffeba0fdfa3
#
_cell.length_a   1.000
_cell.length_b   1.000
_cell.length_c   1.000
_cell.angle_alpha   90.00
_cell.angle_beta   90.00
_cell.angle_gamma   90.00
#
_symmetry.space_group_name_H-M   'P 1'
#
loop_
_entity.id
_entity.type
_entity.pdbx_description
1 polymer ?
#
loop_
_entity_poly.entity_id
_entity_poly.type
_entity_poly.pdbx_seq_one_letter_code
_entity_poly.pdbx_strand_id
1 'polypeptide(L)'
;NLQLSKENNFFTNIYLNTLNKLGINNLNRLKYSTNFNLLSDALNGSNNIVVSENEKNQAVVSIAVPIKKYKAIIGYLVLSTQDNAIDMIVNQERASILKVFIVAAFITILLSLVLSYTIGKPVKELADAADDVRNNLNRRHKIPDFSDRKDEIGNLSRSLNDMTASLYNRIDIIEKFSADVAHELRNPLTSLKSAVEAFPVIKKKSERIKLIEIINEDIDRIDRLISDISETSKLDTALTIEKREIVDLLEILSELINLQNFGGVTNKIFLKVESAGVKFYSKINKDRINQVFINLFDNARSFSTNGEEIAVAIRSDPSSIYITVSDSFGGIKGTKIDRIFDRFYTDRPVITGNNKHSGLGLSIAKQIIESHDGLISVKNNFKYSKKGATFEIKLPKYRV
;
A
#
# COMPACT_ATOMS: atom_id res chain seq x y z
N ASN A 1 -62.48 -30.82 -6.51
CA ASN A 1 -62.92 -29.52 -7.08
C ASN A 1 -63.12 -28.39 -6.06
N LEU A 2 -62.86 -28.61 -4.78
CA LEU A 2 -63.01 -27.60 -3.73
C LEU A 2 -61.70 -27.06 -3.14
N GLN A 3 -60.53 -27.55 -3.58
CA GLN A 3 -59.23 -27.11 -3.08
C GLN A 3 -58.55 -26.02 -3.90
N LEU A 4 -58.91 -25.86 -5.18
CA LEU A 4 -58.32 -24.84 -6.08
C LEU A 4 -58.90 -23.41 -5.86
N SER A 5 -59.98 -23.27 -5.09
CA SER A 5 -60.58 -21.95 -4.84
C SER A 5 -59.97 -21.17 -3.66
N LYS A 6 -59.20 -21.85 -2.76
CA LYS A 6 -58.60 -21.20 -1.57
C LYS A 6 -57.23 -20.58 -1.85
N GLU A 7 -56.44 -21.14 -2.76
CA GLU A 7 -55.12 -20.58 -3.10
C GLU A 7 -55.20 -19.29 -3.93
N ASN A 8 -56.25 -19.21 -4.79
CA ASN A 8 -56.47 -17.96 -5.54
C ASN A 8 -56.79 -16.74 -4.69
N ASN A 9 -57.34 -16.95 -3.50
CA ASN A 9 -57.70 -15.85 -2.58
C ASN A 9 -56.50 -15.22 -1.90
N PHE A 10 -55.42 -15.95 -1.65
CA PHE A 10 -54.25 -15.42 -0.93
C PHE A 10 -53.45 -14.40 -1.75
N PHE A 11 -53.10 -14.75 -2.98
CA PHE A 11 -52.40 -13.83 -3.88
C PHE A 11 -53.29 -12.66 -4.34
N THR A 12 -54.58 -12.90 -4.53
CA THR A 12 -55.57 -11.85 -4.86
C THR A 12 -55.71 -10.86 -3.68
N ASN A 13 -55.70 -11.33 -2.46
CA ASN A 13 -55.76 -10.46 -1.30
C ASN A 13 -54.45 -9.66 -1.04
N ILE A 14 -53.28 -10.24 -1.29
CA ILE A 14 -51.99 -9.52 -1.24
C ILE A 14 -51.94 -8.44 -2.32
N TYR A 15 -52.35 -8.78 -3.55
CA TYR A 15 -52.40 -7.83 -4.67
C TYR A 15 -53.42 -6.68 -4.40
N LEU A 16 -54.60 -6.96 -3.91
CA LEU A 16 -55.59 -5.95 -3.53
C LEU A 16 -55.12 -5.09 -2.34
N ASN A 17 -54.44 -5.66 -1.36
CA ASN A 17 -53.87 -4.90 -0.24
C ASN A 17 -52.69 -3.99 -0.69
N THR A 18 -51.88 -4.42 -1.65
CA THR A 18 -50.83 -3.57 -2.20
C THR A 18 -51.40 -2.45 -3.07
N LEU A 19 -52.41 -2.69 -3.86
CA LEU A 19 -53.10 -1.66 -4.65
C LEU A 19 -53.82 -0.63 -3.74
N ASN A 20 -54.44 -1.08 -2.64
CA ASN A 20 -55.02 -0.19 -1.63
C ASN A 20 -53.97 0.69 -0.95
N LYS A 21 -52.76 0.17 -0.65
CA LYS A 21 -51.67 0.95 -0.09
C LYS A 21 -51.05 1.96 -1.09
N LEU A 22 -51.18 1.72 -2.39
CA LEU A 22 -50.71 2.60 -3.44
C LEU A 22 -51.72 3.67 -3.87
N GLY A 23 -52.85 3.78 -3.19
CA GLY A 23 -53.86 4.81 -3.46
C GLY A 23 -54.60 4.67 -4.80
N ILE A 24 -54.50 3.51 -5.49
CA ILE A 24 -55.20 3.25 -6.75
C ILE A 24 -56.60 2.68 -6.46
N ASN A 25 -57.41 3.49 -5.78
CA ASN A 25 -58.71 3.07 -5.25
C ASN A 25 -59.88 3.40 -6.18
N ASN A 26 -59.68 3.49 -7.49
CA ASN A 26 -60.76 3.83 -8.41
C ASN A 26 -61.12 2.73 -9.44
N LEU A 27 -61.14 1.47 -9.00
CA LEU A 27 -61.96 0.47 -9.68
C LEU A 27 -63.20 0.28 -8.85
N ASN A 28 -64.13 1.22 -9.00
CA ASN A 28 -65.52 1.02 -8.54
C ASN A 28 -65.97 -0.28 -9.17
N ARG A 29 -66.09 -1.35 -8.38
CA ARG A 29 -66.85 -2.54 -8.72
C ARG A 29 -68.31 -2.09 -8.87
N LEU A 30 -68.72 -1.70 -10.06
CA LEU A 30 -70.09 -1.49 -10.40
C LEU A 30 -70.81 -2.84 -10.28
N LYS A 31 -71.43 -3.08 -9.11
CA LYS A 31 -72.43 -4.10 -8.92
C LYS A 31 -73.62 -3.68 -9.73
N TYR A 32 -73.73 -4.18 -11.00
CA TYR A 32 -74.90 -3.99 -11.79
C TYR A 32 -75.88 -5.12 -11.50
N SER A 33 -76.83 -4.83 -10.69
CA SER A 33 -78.05 -5.59 -10.64
C SER A 33 -78.92 -5.18 -11.81
N THR A 34 -79.26 -6.16 -12.64
CA THR A 34 -80.37 -6.19 -13.56
C THR A 34 -80.27 -5.46 -14.90
N ASN A 35 -80.60 -6.20 -15.94
CA ASN A 35 -80.82 -5.82 -17.34
C ASN A 35 -81.71 -4.59 -17.60
N PHE A 36 -82.25 -3.98 -16.55
CA PHE A 36 -83.21 -2.87 -16.64
C PHE A 36 -82.53 -1.54 -17.02
N ASN A 37 -81.29 -1.29 -16.61
CA ASN A 37 -80.60 -0.03 -16.96
C ASN A 37 -80.12 -0.02 -18.40
N LEU A 38 -79.78 -1.17 -18.99
CA LEU A 38 -79.47 -1.34 -20.45
C LEU A 38 -80.65 -0.96 -21.34
N LEU A 39 -81.82 -1.32 -20.92
CA LEU A 39 -83.03 -1.01 -21.69
C LEU A 39 -83.42 0.47 -21.57
N SER A 40 -83.26 1.09 -20.38
CA SER A 40 -83.62 2.49 -20.19
C SER A 40 -82.70 3.44 -20.99
N ASP A 41 -81.44 3.11 -21.09
CA ASP A 41 -80.46 3.93 -21.82
C ASP A 41 -80.60 3.76 -23.32
N ALA A 42 -81.00 2.57 -23.80
CA ALA A 42 -81.32 2.32 -25.20
C ALA A 42 -82.62 3.03 -25.60
N LEU A 43 -83.59 3.18 -24.67
CA LEU A 43 -84.81 3.98 -24.90
C LEU A 43 -84.49 5.45 -25.20
N ASN A 44 -83.41 6.00 -24.61
CA ASN A 44 -82.95 7.38 -24.82
C ASN A 44 -82.14 7.55 -26.12
N GLY A 45 -82.00 6.50 -26.92
CA GLY A 45 -81.32 6.54 -28.24
C GLY A 45 -79.79 6.54 -28.16
N SER A 46 -79.20 6.25 -27.07
CA SER A 46 -77.74 6.14 -26.91
C SER A 46 -77.30 4.67 -26.91
N ASN A 47 -76.21 4.38 -27.64
CA ASN A 47 -75.59 3.06 -27.67
C ASN A 47 -74.65 2.99 -26.42
N ASN A 48 -75.08 2.42 -25.31
CA ASN A 48 -74.27 2.27 -24.14
C ASN A 48 -73.79 0.83 -24.01
N ILE A 49 -72.48 0.71 -23.68
CA ILE A 49 -71.84 -0.54 -23.32
C ILE A 49 -71.90 -0.68 -21.81
N VAL A 50 -72.45 -1.75 -21.33
CA VAL A 50 -72.52 -2.05 -19.89
C VAL A 50 -71.76 -3.31 -19.59
N VAL A 51 -70.89 -3.21 -18.59
CA VAL A 51 -70.20 -4.36 -18.02
C VAL A 51 -70.94 -4.81 -16.81
N SER A 52 -71.43 -6.04 -16.78
CA SER A 52 -72.15 -6.68 -15.70
C SER A 52 -71.45 -7.96 -15.26
N GLU A 53 -71.77 -8.42 -14.06
CA GLU A 53 -71.38 -9.75 -13.60
C GLU A 53 -72.60 -10.70 -13.72
N ASN A 54 -72.38 -11.90 -14.28
CA ASN A 54 -73.39 -12.93 -14.30
C ASN A 54 -73.54 -13.60 -12.88
N GLU A 55 -74.50 -14.50 -12.73
CA GLU A 55 -74.75 -15.23 -11.48
C GLU A 55 -73.51 -16.03 -10.96
N LYS A 56 -72.56 -16.27 -11.84
CA LYS A 56 -71.28 -16.95 -11.52
C LYS A 56 -70.12 -15.98 -11.23
N ASN A 57 -70.44 -14.69 -11.03
CA ASN A 57 -69.42 -13.64 -10.78
C ASN A 57 -68.45 -13.45 -11.94
N GLN A 58 -68.88 -13.67 -13.18
CA GLN A 58 -68.02 -13.53 -14.38
C GLN A 58 -68.43 -12.24 -15.11
N ALA A 59 -67.41 -11.54 -15.61
CA ALA A 59 -67.63 -10.30 -16.36
C ALA A 59 -68.27 -10.57 -17.75
N VAL A 60 -69.40 -9.94 -17.97
CA VAL A 60 -70.13 -9.97 -19.23
C VAL A 60 -70.29 -8.55 -19.74
N VAL A 61 -69.85 -8.29 -20.94
CA VAL A 61 -70.06 -7.01 -21.61
C VAL A 61 -71.30 -7.16 -22.50
N SER A 62 -72.28 -6.29 -22.29
CA SER A 62 -73.49 -6.27 -23.04
C SER A 62 -73.73 -4.91 -23.68
N ILE A 63 -74.24 -4.91 -24.92
CA ILE A 63 -74.64 -3.69 -25.62
C ILE A 63 -76.07 -3.90 -26.13
N ALA A 64 -76.91 -2.87 -25.92
CA ALA A 64 -78.28 -2.85 -26.46
C ALA A 64 -78.34 -1.80 -27.56
N VAL A 65 -78.83 -2.26 -28.77
CA VAL A 65 -78.96 -1.41 -29.93
C VAL A 65 -80.50 -1.35 -30.34
N PRO A 66 -81.04 -0.11 -30.35
CA PRO A 66 -82.49 0.00 -30.77
C PRO A 66 -82.69 -0.24 -32.21
N ILE A 67 -83.67 -1.06 -32.55
CA ILE A 67 -84.14 -1.31 -33.93
C ILE A 67 -85.22 -0.29 -34.25
N LYS A 68 -84.97 0.61 -35.24
CA LYS A 68 -85.87 1.71 -35.58
C LYS A 68 -86.54 1.45 -36.95
N LYS A 69 -87.90 1.68 -37.07
CA LYS A 69 -88.61 1.73 -38.32
C LYS A 69 -89.50 3.01 -38.32
N TYR A 70 -89.28 3.88 -39.34
CA TYR A 70 -90.02 5.15 -39.46
C TYR A 70 -89.93 6.04 -38.22
N LYS A 71 -88.76 6.16 -37.56
CA LYS A 71 -88.51 6.91 -36.32
C LYS A 71 -89.08 6.32 -35.01
N ALA A 72 -89.85 5.21 -35.11
CA ALA A 72 -90.31 4.49 -33.94
C ALA A 72 -89.38 3.31 -33.58
N ILE A 73 -89.10 3.10 -32.34
CA ILE A 73 -88.33 1.95 -31.88
C ILE A 73 -89.24 0.75 -31.84
N ILE A 74 -88.96 -0.31 -32.67
CA ILE A 74 -89.75 -1.52 -32.80
C ILE A 74 -89.28 -2.61 -31.86
N GLY A 75 -88.01 -2.54 -31.43
CA GLY A 75 -87.41 -3.53 -30.55
C GLY A 75 -85.96 -3.22 -30.25
N TYR A 76 -85.35 -4.09 -29.50
CA TYR A 76 -83.90 -3.95 -29.06
C TYR A 76 -83.16 -5.24 -29.44
N LEU A 77 -81.96 -5.10 -29.99
CA LEU A 77 -81.03 -6.19 -30.17
C LEU A 77 -80.02 -6.10 -29.03
N VAL A 78 -80.00 -7.05 -28.09
CA VAL A 78 -79.01 -7.17 -27.04
C VAL A 78 -77.95 -8.17 -27.44
N LEU A 79 -76.76 -7.73 -27.56
CA LEU A 79 -75.57 -8.57 -27.77
C LEU A 79 -74.77 -8.64 -26.51
N SER A 80 -74.46 -9.86 -26.06
CA SER A 80 -73.61 -10.07 -24.86
C SER A 80 -72.39 -10.93 -25.20
N THR A 81 -71.25 -10.70 -24.54
CA THR A 81 -70.13 -11.61 -24.68
C THR A 81 -70.45 -12.97 -24.09
N GLN A 82 -69.82 -13.99 -24.63
CA GLN A 82 -69.99 -15.35 -24.16
C GLN A 82 -69.47 -15.43 -22.68
N ASP A 83 -70.15 -16.18 -21.85
CA ASP A 83 -69.77 -16.50 -20.49
C ASP A 83 -68.32 -17.00 -20.44
N ASN A 84 -67.49 -16.48 -19.54
CA ASN A 84 -66.06 -16.76 -19.34
C ASN A 84 -65.07 -16.20 -20.41
N ALA A 85 -65.53 -15.60 -21.52
CA ALA A 85 -64.60 -15.17 -22.58
C ALA A 85 -63.61 -14.11 -22.06
N ILE A 86 -64.10 -13.15 -21.28
CA ILE A 86 -63.24 -12.09 -20.69
C ILE A 86 -62.35 -12.64 -19.59
N ASP A 87 -62.90 -13.47 -18.71
CA ASP A 87 -62.14 -14.08 -17.62
C ASP A 87 -61.02 -15.03 -18.12
N MET A 88 -61.28 -15.76 -19.23
CA MET A 88 -60.26 -16.59 -19.86
C MET A 88 -59.10 -15.77 -20.40
N ILE A 89 -59.37 -14.67 -21.10
CA ILE A 89 -58.34 -13.78 -21.64
C ILE A 89 -57.53 -13.15 -20.50
N VAL A 90 -58.20 -12.60 -19.49
CA VAL A 90 -57.58 -11.98 -18.33
C VAL A 90 -56.73 -12.97 -17.55
N ASN A 91 -57.19 -14.20 -17.34
CA ASN A 91 -56.44 -15.23 -16.65
C ASN A 91 -55.25 -15.73 -17.48
N GLN A 92 -55.39 -15.81 -18.79
CA GLN A 92 -54.28 -16.16 -19.68
C GLN A 92 -53.19 -15.08 -19.67
N GLU A 93 -53.57 -13.81 -19.75
CA GLU A 93 -52.62 -12.68 -19.62
C GLU A 93 -51.96 -12.63 -18.22
N ARG A 94 -52.73 -12.81 -17.16
CA ARG A 94 -52.19 -12.89 -15.79
C ARG A 94 -51.19 -14.03 -15.64
N ALA A 95 -51.50 -15.22 -16.19
CA ALA A 95 -50.57 -16.35 -16.16
C ALA A 95 -49.30 -16.07 -16.96
N SER A 96 -49.40 -15.38 -18.09
CA SER A 96 -48.24 -14.96 -18.88
C SER A 96 -47.35 -13.95 -18.13
N ILE A 97 -47.96 -12.94 -17.52
CA ILE A 97 -47.25 -11.95 -16.70
C ILE A 97 -46.56 -12.64 -15.53
N LEU A 98 -47.25 -13.55 -14.83
CA LEU A 98 -46.70 -14.30 -13.70
C LEU A 98 -45.48 -15.15 -14.11
N LYS A 99 -45.53 -15.82 -15.27
CA LYS A 99 -44.41 -16.59 -15.84
C LYS A 99 -43.19 -15.68 -16.05
N VAL A 100 -43.38 -14.52 -16.70
CA VAL A 100 -42.30 -13.57 -16.96
C VAL A 100 -41.70 -13.06 -15.62
N PHE A 101 -42.55 -12.75 -14.67
CA PHE A 101 -42.10 -12.31 -13.32
C PHE A 101 -41.27 -13.38 -12.62
N ILE A 102 -41.72 -14.65 -12.62
CA ILE A 102 -40.97 -15.75 -11.98
C ILE A 102 -39.60 -15.95 -12.64
N VAL A 103 -39.57 -15.92 -14.01
CA VAL A 103 -38.29 -16.03 -14.74
C VAL A 103 -37.35 -14.86 -14.41
N ALA A 104 -37.87 -13.64 -14.40
CA ALA A 104 -37.08 -12.45 -14.04
C ALA A 104 -36.57 -12.52 -12.61
N ALA A 105 -37.41 -12.92 -11.67
CA ALA A 105 -36.99 -13.09 -10.25
C ALA A 105 -35.90 -14.16 -10.11
N PHE A 106 -36.06 -15.30 -10.81
CA PHE A 106 -35.05 -16.37 -10.81
C PHE A 106 -33.71 -15.89 -11.35
N ILE A 107 -33.71 -15.18 -12.49
CA ILE A 107 -32.49 -14.61 -13.09
C ILE A 107 -31.84 -13.60 -12.12
N THR A 108 -32.64 -12.74 -11.50
CA THR A 108 -32.12 -11.73 -10.54
C THR A 108 -31.48 -12.39 -9.33
N ILE A 109 -32.11 -13.43 -8.77
CA ILE A 109 -31.55 -14.17 -7.63
C ILE A 109 -30.24 -14.86 -8.05
N LEU A 110 -30.23 -15.54 -9.19
CA LEU A 110 -29.04 -16.20 -9.71
C LEU A 110 -27.89 -15.21 -9.92
N LEU A 111 -28.16 -14.08 -10.56
CA LEU A 111 -27.17 -13.03 -10.78
C LEU A 111 -26.64 -12.44 -9.48
N SER A 112 -27.51 -12.22 -8.49
CA SER A 112 -27.14 -11.76 -7.16
C SER A 112 -26.22 -12.74 -6.43
N LEU A 113 -26.48 -14.04 -6.52
CA LEU A 113 -25.63 -15.07 -5.94
C LEU A 113 -24.24 -15.10 -6.61
N VAL A 114 -24.21 -15.04 -7.95
CA VAL A 114 -22.97 -14.99 -8.72
C VAL A 114 -22.16 -13.75 -8.33
N LEU A 115 -22.79 -12.57 -8.28
CA LEU A 115 -22.12 -11.31 -7.92
C LEU A 115 -21.57 -11.37 -6.49
N SER A 116 -22.36 -11.88 -5.55
CA SER A 116 -21.93 -12.04 -4.15
C SER A 116 -20.72 -12.96 -4.02
N TYR A 117 -20.67 -14.05 -4.77
CA TYR A 117 -19.56 -14.99 -4.70
C TYR A 117 -18.32 -14.51 -5.46
N THR A 118 -18.49 -13.88 -6.63
CA THR A 118 -17.37 -13.48 -7.49
C THR A 118 -16.75 -12.15 -7.10
N ILE A 119 -17.50 -11.23 -6.51
CA ILE A 119 -17.04 -9.89 -6.15
C ILE A 119 -17.15 -9.66 -4.64
N GLY A 120 -18.33 -9.87 -4.06
CA GLY A 120 -18.60 -9.53 -2.68
C GLY A 120 -17.70 -10.26 -1.68
N LYS A 121 -17.58 -11.58 -1.82
CA LYS A 121 -16.77 -12.40 -0.93
C LYS A 121 -15.27 -12.09 -1.01
N PRO A 122 -14.61 -12.04 -2.19
CA PRO A 122 -13.19 -11.70 -2.28
C PRO A 122 -12.86 -10.30 -1.76
N VAL A 123 -13.69 -9.29 -2.06
CA VAL A 123 -13.50 -7.93 -1.56
C VAL A 123 -13.60 -7.89 -0.03
N LYS A 124 -14.57 -8.59 0.54
CA LYS A 124 -14.70 -8.69 2.00
C LYS A 124 -13.49 -9.38 2.64
N GLU A 125 -13.01 -10.50 2.08
CA GLU A 125 -11.84 -11.21 2.60
C GLU A 125 -10.57 -10.34 2.55
N LEU A 126 -10.38 -9.55 1.48
CA LEU A 126 -9.27 -8.59 1.40
C LEU A 126 -9.39 -7.47 2.43
N ALA A 127 -10.61 -6.95 2.64
CA ALA A 127 -10.86 -5.90 3.63
C ALA A 127 -10.63 -6.42 5.06
N ASP A 128 -11.13 -7.60 5.39
CA ASP A 128 -10.93 -8.24 6.69
C ASP A 128 -9.43 -8.49 6.94
N ALA A 129 -8.69 -8.97 5.93
CA ALA A 129 -7.25 -9.18 6.03
C ALA A 129 -6.47 -7.86 6.21
N ALA A 130 -6.87 -6.79 5.54
CA ALA A 130 -6.27 -5.46 5.72
C ALA A 130 -6.50 -4.92 7.14
N ASP A 131 -7.71 -5.12 7.69
CA ASP A 131 -8.02 -4.76 9.08
C ASP A 131 -7.23 -5.61 10.09
N ASP A 132 -7.03 -6.89 9.83
CA ASP A 132 -6.19 -7.75 10.66
C ASP A 132 -4.73 -7.30 10.70
N VAL A 133 -4.17 -6.93 9.54
CA VAL A 133 -2.82 -6.35 9.45
C VAL A 133 -2.74 -5.05 10.24
N ARG A 134 -3.74 -4.16 10.11
CA ARG A 134 -3.79 -2.88 10.84
C ARG A 134 -3.83 -3.07 12.36
N ASN A 135 -4.61 -4.01 12.83
CA ASN A 135 -4.87 -4.20 14.26
C ASN A 135 -3.83 -5.07 14.96
N ASN A 136 -3.12 -5.94 14.23
CA ASN A 136 -2.21 -6.95 14.78
C ASN A 136 -0.88 -6.97 14.02
N LEU A 137 -0.14 -5.85 14.01
CA LEU A 137 1.14 -5.71 13.31
C LEU A 137 2.21 -6.72 13.79
N ASN A 138 2.11 -7.20 15.03
CA ASN A 138 3.08 -8.14 15.60
C ASN A 138 2.91 -9.59 15.12
N ARG A 139 1.83 -9.89 14.39
CA ARG A 139 1.61 -11.22 13.78
C ARG A 139 1.57 -11.07 12.28
N ARG A 140 2.37 -11.84 11.57
CA ARG A 140 2.32 -11.87 10.10
C ARG A 140 1.03 -12.54 9.66
N HIS A 141 0.04 -11.74 9.29
CA HIS A 141 -1.21 -12.22 8.71
C HIS A 141 -1.00 -12.51 7.23
N LYS A 142 -1.51 -13.67 6.81
CA LYS A 142 -1.48 -14.05 5.39
C LYS A 142 -2.67 -13.41 4.69
N ILE A 143 -2.42 -12.56 3.74
CA ILE A 143 -3.45 -11.97 2.89
C ILE A 143 -3.95 -13.03 1.90
N PRO A 144 -5.28 -13.14 1.67
CA PRO A 144 -5.81 -14.01 0.63
C PRO A 144 -5.20 -13.68 -0.73
N ASP A 145 -4.69 -14.71 -1.40
CA ASP A 145 -4.04 -14.53 -2.68
C ASP A 145 -5.03 -14.75 -3.82
N PHE A 146 -5.43 -13.64 -4.44
CA PHE A 146 -6.25 -13.61 -5.66
C PHE A 146 -5.45 -13.11 -6.88
N SER A 147 -4.12 -13.18 -6.83
CA SER A 147 -3.23 -12.66 -7.86
C SER A 147 -3.39 -13.33 -9.23
N ASP A 148 -3.92 -14.55 -9.28
CA ASP A 148 -4.21 -15.28 -10.52
C ASP A 148 -5.37 -14.65 -11.33
N ARG A 149 -6.19 -13.80 -10.69
CA ARG A 149 -7.27 -13.07 -11.38
C ARG A 149 -6.67 -11.96 -12.25
N LYS A 150 -7.25 -11.80 -13.44
CA LYS A 150 -6.85 -10.78 -14.42
C LYS A 150 -7.68 -9.50 -14.34
N ASP A 151 -8.52 -9.36 -13.31
CA ASP A 151 -9.38 -8.22 -13.06
C ASP A 151 -8.83 -7.28 -11.97
N GLU A 152 -9.62 -6.26 -11.61
CA GLU A 152 -9.30 -5.24 -10.61
C GLU A 152 -9.10 -5.85 -9.21
N ILE A 153 -9.79 -6.94 -8.89
CA ILE A 153 -9.65 -7.66 -7.61
C ILE A 153 -8.29 -8.34 -7.55
N GLY A 154 -7.83 -8.93 -8.65
CA GLY A 154 -6.49 -9.49 -8.75
C GLY A 154 -5.39 -8.43 -8.60
N ASN A 155 -5.59 -7.25 -9.23
CA ASN A 155 -4.68 -6.11 -9.07
C ASN A 155 -4.65 -5.60 -7.62
N LEU A 156 -5.82 -5.47 -6.99
CA LEU A 156 -5.93 -5.06 -5.59
C LEU A 156 -5.24 -6.05 -4.65
N SER A 157 -5.42 -7.35 -4.86
CA SER A 157 -4.77 -8.41 -4.07
C SER A 157 -3.25 -8.30 -4.17
N ARG A 158 -2.69 -8.15 -5.38
CA ARG A 158 -1.23 -7.95 -5.58
C ARG A 158 -0.73 -6.70 -4.85
N SER A 159 -1.38 -5.57 -5.06
CA SER A 159 -0.97 -4.30 -4.42
C SER A 159 -1.02 -4.39 -2.88
N LEU A 160 -2.04 -5.06 -2.32
CA LEU A 160 -2.16 -5.25 -0.88
C LEU A 160 -1.07 -6.18 -0.33
N ASN A 161 -0.76 -7.27 -1.05
CA ASN A 161 0.34 -8.18 -0.70
C ASN A 161 1.69 -7.46 -0.72
N ASP A 162 1.99 -6.68 -1.78
CA ASP A 162 3.24 -5.94 -1.91
C ASP A 162 3.38 -4.87 -0.82
N MET A 163 2.29 -4.14 -0.53
CA MET A 163 2.26 -3.15 0.55
C MET A 163 2.51 -3.81 1.91
N THR A 164 1.87 -4.94 2.17
CA THR A 164 2.01 -5.67 3.45
C THR A 164 3.40 -6.27 3.60
N ALA A 165 3.96 -6.84 2.53
CA ALA A 165 5.35 -7.34 2.53
C ALA A 165 6.35 -6.21 2.82
N SER A 166 6.16 -5.03 2.20
CA SER A 166 6.98 -3.84 2.46
C SER A 166 6.86 -3.37 3.91
N LEU A 167 5.64 -3.39 4.46
CA LEU A 167 5.38 -3.00 5.85
C LEU A 167 6.10 -3.94 6.84
N TYR A 168 5.94 -5.26 6.68
CA TYR A 168 6.63 -6.23 7.55
C TYR A 168 8.15 -6.15 7.42
N ASN A 169 8.67 -5.95 6.22
CA ASN A 169 10.11 -5.73 6.04
C ASN A 169 10.61 -4.48 6.80
N ARG A 170 9.83 -3.38 6.80
CA ARG A 170 10.16 -2.18 7.58
C ARG A 170 10.12 -2.45 9.08
N ILE A 171 9.13 -3.22 9.56
CA ILE A 171 9.03 -3.59 10.98
C ILE A 171 10.26 -4.43 11.39
N ASP A 172 10.61 -5.46 10.61
CA ASP A 172 11.78 -6.30 10.87
C ASP A 172 13.08 -5.46 10.95
N ILE A 173 13.23 -4.48 10.05
CA ILE A 173 14.38 -3.56 10.05
C ILE A 173 14.40 -2.71 11.33
N ILE A 174 13.25 -2.18 11.77
CA ILE A 174 13.14 -1.37 12.98
C ILE A 174 13.40 -2.21 14.24
N GLU A 175 12.84 -3.42 14.32
CA GLU A 175 13.06 -4.33 15.45
C GLU A 175 14.54 -4.71 15.58
N LYS A 176 15.17 -5.09 14.45
CA LYS A 176 16.59 -5.40 14.41
C LYS A 176 17.42 -4.19 14.83
N PHE A 177 17.12 -3.00 14.30
CA PHE A 177 17.80 -1.76 14.65
C PHE A 177 17.69 -1.46 16.15
N SER A 178 16.49 -1.59 16.73
CA SER A 178 16.27 -1.35 18.16
C SER A 178 17.03 -2.33 19.04
N ALA A 179 17.10 -3.60 18.65
CA ALA A 179 17.89 -4.62 19.35
C ALA A 179 19.39 -4.30 19.27
N ASP A 180 19.89 -3.96 18.09
CA ASP A 180 21.29 -3.61 17.86
C ASP A 180 21.70 -2.36 18.67
N VAL A 181 20.87 -1.29 18.67
CA VAL A 181 21.06 -0.09 19.49
C VAL A 181 21.14 -0.45 20.98
N ALA A 182 20.21 -1.27 21.47
CA ALA A 182 20.19 -1.67 22.87
C ALA A 182 21.46 -2.44 23.26
N HIS A 183 21.97 -3.28 22.38
CA HIS A 183 23.23 -4.01 22.60
C HIS A 183 24.44 -3.07 22.60
N GLU A 184 24.53 -2.16 21.62
CA GLU A 184 25.67 -1.24 21.52
C GLU A 184 25.70 -0.18 22.63
N LEU A 185 24.55 0.21 23.17
CA LEU A 185 24.49 1.08 24.37
C LEU A 185 24.82 0.32 25.67
N ARG A 186 24.40 -0.95 25.77
CA ARG A 186 24.67 -1.76 26.97
C ARG A 186 26.15 -2.02 27.19
N ASN A 187 26.92 -2.19 26.11
CA ASN A 187 28.35 -2.46 26.18
C ASN A 187 29.15 -1.37 26.93
N PRO A 188 29.15 -0.08 26.50
CA PRO A 188 29.86 0.98 27.22
C PRO A 188 29.27 1.23 28.62
N LEU A 189 27.94 1.11 28.80
CA LEU A 189 27.31 1.24 30.11
C LEU A 189 27.81 0.17 31.11
N THR A 190 28.01 -1.06 30.66
CA THR A 190 28.57 -2.14 31.49
C THR A 190 30.03 -1.87 31.81
N SER A 191 30.82 -1.37 30.85
CA SER A 191 32.21 -0.97 31.07
C SER A 191 32.31 0.18 32.10
N LEU A 192 31.50 1.24 31.90
CA LEU A 192 31.40 2.37 32.85
C LEU A 192 31.03 1.90 34.26
N LYS A 193 30.03 1.04 34.39
CA LYS A 193 29.62 0.48 35.68
C LYS A 193 30.79 -0.26 36.36
N SER A 194 31.47 -1.12 35.61
CA SER A 194 32.62 -1.87 36.13
C SER A 194 33.79 -0.92 36.54
N ALA A 195 34.03 0.11 35.74
CA ALA A 195 35.05 1.10 36.04
C ALA A 195 34.72 1.89 37.32
N VAL A 196 33.46 2.31 37.49
CA VAL A 196 33.00 3.00 38.70
C VAL A 196 33.08 2.10 39.95
N GLU A 197 32.69 0.84 39.83
CA GLU A 197 32.77 -0.16 40.90
C GLU A 197 34.25 -0.46 41.32
N ALA A 198 35.16 -0.46 40.35
CA ALA A 198 36.58 -0.67 40.61
C ALA A 198 37.31 0.55 41.22
N PHE A 199 36.80 1.75 40.98
CA PHE A 199 37.45 3.00 41.36
C PHE A 199 37.84 3.12 42.88
N PRO A 200 36.96 2.72 43.84
CA PRO A 200 37.29 2.76 45.27
C PRO A 200 38.40 1.79 45.69
N VAL A 201 38.53 0.67 44.96
CA VAL A 201 39.47 -0.42 45.32
C VAL A 201 40.88 -0.13 44.81
N ILE A 202 41.02 0.66 43.75
CA ILE A 202 42.30 0.97 43.12
C ILE A 202 43.06 2.04 43.97
N LYS A 203 44.25 1.65 44.48
CA LYS A 203 45.10 2.53 45.30
C LYS A 203 46.15 3.29 44.48
N LYS A 204 46.59 2.73 43.34
CA LYS A 204 47.66 3.35 42.55
C LYS A 204 47.12 4.47 41.66
N LYS A 205 47.76 5.64 41.73
CA LYS A 205 47.39 6.84 40.97
C LYS A 205 47.40 6.60 39.45
N SER A 206 48.37 5.83 38.92
CA SER A 206 48.47 5.51 37.48
C SER A 206 47.31 4.64 37.00
N GLU A 207 46.81 3.71 37.82
CA GLU A 207 45.65 2.87 37.49
C GLU A 207 44.35 3.64 37.54
N ARG A 208 44.22 4.61 38.48
CA ARG A 208 43.07 5.53 38.52
C ARG A 208 42.98 6.43 37.27
N ILE A 209 44.14 6.92 36.79
CA ILE A 209 44.20 7.73 35.58
C ILE A 209 43.70 6.91 34.37
N LYS A 210 44.19 5.68 34.22
CA LYS A 210 43.70 4.79 33.14
C LYS A 210 42.20 4.50 33.23
N LEU A 211 41.67 4.37 34.45
CA LEU A 211 40.25 4.14 34.65
C LEU A 211 39.42 5.36 34.22
N ILE A 212 39.89 6.57 34.54
CA ILE A 212 39.27 7.82 34.09
C ILE A 212 39.32 7.95 32.55
N GLU A 213 40.43 7.55 31.92
CA GLU A 213 40.58 7.50 30.48
C GLU A 213 39.52 6.57 29.85
N ILE A 214 39.33 5.34 30.38
CA ILE A 214 38.31 4.41 29.93
C ILE A 214 36.89 4.99 30.08
N ILE A 215 36.61 5.62 31.25
CA ILE A 215 35.32 6.27 31.49
C ILE A 215 35.05 7.37 30.46
N ASN A 216 36.03 8.23 30.19
CA ASN A 216 35.88 9.29 29.19
C ASN A 216 35.70 8.71 27.77
N GLU A 217 36.47 7.69 27.41
CA GLU A 217 36.31 7.01 26.11
C GLU A 217 34.91 6.40 25.91
N ASP A 218 34.36 5.77 26.95
CA ASP A 218 33.02 5.19 26.94
C ASP A 218 31.92 6.27 26.85
N ILE A 219 32.09 7.40 27.56
CA ILE A 219 31.19 8.56 27.46
C ILE A 219 31.20 9.12 26.03
N ASP A 220 32.39 9.38 25.47
CA ASP A 220 32.54 9.87 24.11
C ASP A 220 31.96 8.89 23.06
N ARG A 221 32.02 7.59 23.36
CA ARG A 221 31.41 6.55 22.52
C ARG A 221 29.88 6.62 22.55
N ILE A 222 29.29 6.76 23.74
CA ILE A 222 27.83 6.90 23.90
C ILE A 222 27.33 8.15 23.19
N ASP A 223 28.01 9.28 23.36
CA ASP A 223 27.60 10.55 22.73
C ASP A 223 27.59 10.45 21.19
N ARG A 224 28.62 9.81 20.62
CA ARG A 224 28.66 9.52 19.18
C ARG A 224 27.56 8.57 18.75
N LEU A 225 27.30 7.49 19.50
CA LEU A 225 26.21 6.56 19.19
C LEU A 225 24.86 7.28 19.14
N ILE A 226 24.59 8.15 20.13
CA ILE A 226 23.36 8.94 20.19
C ILE A 226 23.25 9.87 18.97
N SER A 227 24.36 10.53 18.62
CA SER A 227 24.43 11.43 17.47
C SER A 227 24.16 10.65 16.15
N ASP A 228 24.82 9.52 15.95
CA ASP A 228 24.67 8.66 14.78
C ASP A 228 23.24 8.09 14.66
N ILE A 229 22.62 7.69 15.79
CA ILE A 229 21.23 7.23 15.85
C ILE A 229 20.26 8.36 15.46
N SER A 230 20.46 9.56 16.04
CA SER A 230 19.64 10.73 15.73
C SER A 230 19.73 11.10 14.27
N GLU A 231 20.92 11.03 13.69
CA GLU A 231 21.17 11.32 12.29
C GLU A 231 20.54 10.27 11.38
N THR A 232 20.69 8.99 11.69
CA THR A 232 20.05 7.89 10.94
C THR A 232 18.51 8.03 10.94
N SER A 233 17.92 8.39 12.08
CA SER A 233 16.48 8.61 12.21
C SER A 233 16.00 9.81 11.39
N LYS A 234 16.79 10.88 11.30
CA LYS A 234 16.49 12.04 10.47
C LYS A 234 16.63 11.72 8.97
N LEU A 235 17.60 10.89 8.59
CA LEU A 235 17.81 10.48 7.20
C LEU A 235 16.59 9.80 6.61
N ASP A 236 15.93 8.88 7.32
CA ASP A 236 14.75 8.17 6.84
C ASP A 236 13.58 9.11 6.48
N THR A 237 13.47 10.26 7.15
CA THR A 237 12.44 11.28 6.91
C THR A 237 12.89 12.39 5.95
N ALA A 238 14.17 12.79 6.02
CA ALA A 238 14.69 13.95 5.28
C ALA A 238 15.04 13.65 3.82
N LEU A 239 15.48 12.42 3.52
CA LEU A 239 15.91 12.05 2.14
C LEU A 239 14.79 12.19 1.09
N THR A 240 13.53 12.20 1.51
CA THR A 240 12.36 12.38 0.62
C THR A 240 12.09 13.86 0.30
N ILE A 241 12.59 14.81 1.09
CA ILE A 241 12.22 16.23 1.04
C ILE A 241 13.43 17.15 0.77
N GLU A 242 14.67 16.65 0.97
CA GLU A 242 15.86 17.47 0.85
C GLU A 242 16.11 17.98 -0.57
N LYS A 243 16.44 19.27 -0.65
CA LYS A 243 16.71 19.94 -1.92
C LYS A 243 18.03 19.46 -2.51
N ARG A 244 17.97 18.88 -3.71
CA ARG A 244 19.15 18.53 -4.51
C ARG A 244 19.53 19.67 -5.42
N GLU A 245 20.80 19.98 -5.53
CA GLU A 245 21.36 21.03 -6.41
C GLU A 245 22.42 20.42 -7.35
N ILE A 246 22.68 21.13 -8.45
CA ILE A 246 23.69 20.71 -9.42
C ILE A 246 25.01 21.25 -8.91
N VAL A 247 25.92 20.36 -8.53
CA VAL A 247 27.24 20.70 -7.98
C VAL A 247 28.35 19.93 -8.69
N ASP A 248 29.55 20.51 -8.71
CA ASP A 248 30.76 19.83 -9.20
C ASP A 248 31.38 19.01 -8.07
N LEU A 249 31.35 17.69 -8.20
CA LEU A 249 31.90 16.76 -7.21
C LEU A 249 33.41 16.92 -7.02
N LEU A 250 34.15 17.38 -8.04
CA LEU A 250 35.56 17.63 -7.94
C LEU A 250 35.86 18.79 -6.99
N GLU A 251 35.06 19.85 -7.04
CA GLU A 251 35.18 21.02 -6.16
C GLU A 251 34.92 20.59 -4.70
N ILE A 252 33.82 19.85 -4.46
CA ILE A 252 33.48 19.34 -3.12
C ILE A 252 34.61 18.47 -2.56
N LEU A 253 35.10 17.51 -3.34
CA LEU A 253 36.19 16.63 -2.90
C LEU A 253 37.46 17.41 -2.60
N SER A 254 37.82 18.38 -3.44
CA SER A 254 39.01 19.20 -3.24
C SER A 254 38.95 20.04 -1.98
N GLU A 255 37.82 20.71 -1.73
CA GLU A 255 37.57 21.48 -0.50
C GLU A 255 37.65 20.58 0.74
N LEU A 256 36.96 19.44 0.72
CA LEU A 256 36.91 18.53 1.85
C LEU A 256 38.26 17.90 2.15
N ILE A 257 39.01 17.48 1.14
CA ILE A 257 40.34 16.89 1.32
C ILE A 257 41.33 17.92 1.86
N ASN A 258 41.27 19.19 1.42
CA ASN A 258 42.08 20.26 1.97
C ASN A 258 41.80 20.47 3.46
N LEU A 259 40.51 20.53 3.84
CA LEU A 259 40.09 20.63 5.24
C LEU A 259 40.58 19.43 6.09
N GLN A 260 40.43 18.24 5.57
CA GLN A 260 40.82 17.00 6.22
C GLN A 260 42.35 16.83 6.38
N ASN A 261 43.14 17.42 5.51
CA ASN A 261 44.59 17.37 5.56
C ASN A 261 45.21 18.52 6.41
N PHE A 262 44.35 19.48 6.87
CA PHE A 262 44.80 20.59 7.70
C PHE A 262 45.11 20.12 9.13
N GLY A 263 46.14 20.66 9.77
CA GLY A 263 46.45 20.39 11.19
C GLY A 263 47.47 19.28 11.48
N GLY A 264 48.29 18.88 10.51
CA GLY A 264 49.40 17.95 10.75
C GLY A 264 49.01 16.48 10.90
N VAL A 265 47.91 16.08 10.21
CA VAL A 265 47.40 14.71 10.23
C VAL A 265 48.42 13.76 9.59
N THR A 266 48.69 12.63 10.25
CA THR A 266 49.69 11.66 9.82
C THR A 266 49.33 10.90 8.55
N ASN A 267 48.03 10.63 8.33
CA ASN A 267 47.50 9.94 7.14
C ASN A 267 46.88 10.96 6.18
N LYS A 268 47.63 11.40 5.17
CA LYS A 268 47.18 12.38 4.20
C LYS A 268 46.33 11.73 3.11
N ILE A 269 45.31 12.48 2.64
CA ILE A 269 44.42 12.09 1.57
C ILE A 269 44.91 12.76 0.28
N PHE A 270 45.09 11.98 -0.80
CA PHE A 270 45.53 12.46 -2.10
C PHE A 270 44.42 12.26 -3.14
N LEU A 271 44.12 13.33 -3.89
CA LEU A 271 43.11 13.32 -4.94
C LEU A 271 43.79 13.14 -6.33
N LYS A 272 43.35 12.15 -7.08
CA LYS A 272 43.76 11.91 -8.46
C LYS A 272 42.57 12.09 -9.38
N VAL A 273 42.68 12.95 -10.39
CA VAL A 273 41.67 13.12 -11.43
C VAL A 273 42.06 12.27 -12.63
N GLU A 274 41.27 11.24 -12.95
CA GLU A 274 41.59 10.30 -14.02
C GLU A 274 40.98 10.71 -15.38
N SER A 275 39.96 11.62 -15.36
CA SER A 275 39.33 12.15 -16.57
C SER A 275 39.61 13.66 -16.67
N ALA A 276 40.77 14.00 -17.27
CA ALA A 276 41.17 15.41 -17.41
C ALA A 276 40.21 16.19 -18.36
N GLY A 277 39.92 17.43 -18.01
CA GLY A 277 39.07 18.33 -18.82
C GLY A 277 37.55 18.01 -18.79
N VAL A 278 37.11 17.06 -18.00
CA VAL A 278 35.70 16.72 -17.84
C VAL A 278 35.15 17.37 -16.59
N LYS A 279 33.92 17.89 -16.66
CA LYS A 279 33.16 18.38 -15.48
C LYS A 279 32.42 17.23 -14.82
N PHE A 280 32.37 17.24 -13.48
CA PHE A 280 31.79 16.18 -12.66
C PHE A 280 30.48 16.64 -12.00
N TYR A 281 29.55 17.20 -12.80
CA TYR A 281 28.27 17.67 -12.30
C TYR A 281 27.33 16.53 -11.96
N SER A 282 26.75 16.57 -10.75
CA SER A 282 25.69 15.68 -10.31
C SER A 282 24.63 16.47 -9.56
N LYS A 283 23.37 15.99 -9.59
CA LYS A 283 22.25 16.59 -8.87
C LYS A 283 22.10 15.93 -7.51
N ILE A 284 22.67 16.55 -6.49
CA ILE A 284 22.83 15.96 -5.15
C ILE A 284 22.59 17.00 -4.05
N ASN A 285 22.48 16.53 -2.80
CA ASN A 285 22.60 17.39 -1.61
C ASN A 285 24.07 17.42 -1.17
N LYS A 286 24.69 18.64 -1.19
CA LYS A 286 26.10 18.85 -0.87
C LYS A 286 26.48 18.34 0.53
N ASP A 287 25.65 18.66 1.54
CA ASP A 287 25.96 18.32 2.92
C ASP A 287 25.94 16.80 3.15
N ARG A 288 24.99 16.11 2.55
CA ARG A 288 24.88 14.65 2.65
C ARG A 288 26.04 13.94 1.95
N ILE A 289 26.44 14.42 0.79
CA ILE A 289 27.59 13.85 0.08
C ILE A 289 28.89 14.13 0.83
N ASN A 290 29.05 15.30 1.44
CA ASN A 290 30.18 15.57 2.34
C ASN A 290 30.23 14.55 3.48
N GLN A 291 29.12 14.24 4.11
CA GLN A 291 29.01 13.24 5.17
C GLN A 291 29.45 11.84 4.69
N VAL A 292 29.07 11.43 3.47
CA VAL A 292 29.53 10.16 2.89
C VAL A 292 31.07 10.13 2.84
N PHE A 293 31.70 11.19 2.32
CA PHE A 293 33.15 11.23 2.22
C PHE A 293 33.85 11.28 3.59
N ILE A 294 33.31 12.05 4.54
CA ILE A 294 33.83 12.08 5.91
C ILE A 294 33.81 10.66 6.51
N ASN A 295 32.68 9.95 6.41
CA ASN A 295 32.56 8.59 6.92
C ASN A 295 33.57 7.63 6.27
N LEU A 296 33.81 7.77 4.96
CA LEU A 296 34.79 6.93 4.26
C LEU A 296 36.24 7.30 4.62
N PHE A 297 36.56 8.58 4.77
CA PHE A 297 37.89 9.03 5.17
C PHE A 297 38.22 8.62 6.60
N ASP A 298 37.29 8.77 7.52
CA ASP A 298 37.44 8.33 8.91
C ASP A 298 37.61 6.81 8.99
N ASN A 299 36.85 6.08 8.19
CA ASN A 299 37.01 4.64 8.09
C ASN A 299 38.39 4.28 7.55
N ALA A 300 38.84 4.88 6.46
CA ALA A 300 40.15 4.63 5.87
C ALA A 300 41.30 4.97 6.84
N ARG A 301 41.24 6.12 7.54
CA ARG A 301 42.21 6.51 8.56
C ARG A 301 42.30 5.51 9.71
N SER A 302 41.14 5.03 10.15
CA SER A 302 41.05 4.13 11.30
C SER A 302 41.66 2.75 11.05
N PHE A 303 41.76 2.34 9.80
CA PHE A 303 42.39 1.09 9.37
C PHE A 303 43.84 1.31 8.90
N SER A 304 44.27 2.54 8.58
CA SER A 304 45.60 2.82 8.10
C SER A 304 46.60 2.98 9.27
N THR A 305 47.79 2.46 9.11
CA THR A 305 48.90 2.73 10.02
C THR A 305 49.41 4.17 9.87
N ASN A 306 50.05 4.72 10.88
CA ASN A 306 50.57 6.10 10.87
C ASN A 306 51.53 6.30 9.68
N GLY A 307 51.29 7.32 8.86
CA GLY A 307 52.11 7.69 7.70
C GLY A 307 51.72 7.05 6.38
N GLU A 308 50.66 6.21 6.34
CA GLU A 308 50.11 5.67 5.09
C GLU A 308 49.14 6.66 4.41
N GLU A 309 49.20 6.68 3.08
CA GLU A 309 48.38 7.58 2.27
C GLU A 309 47.05 6.96 1.93
N ILE A 310 45.97 7.78 1.94
CA ILE A 310 44.67 7.42 1.46
C ILE A 310 44.51 7.98 0.05
N ALA A 311 44.25 7.11 -0.92
CA ALA A 311 44.10 7.52 -2.30
C ALA A 311 42.62 7.70 -2.66
N VAL A 312 42.29 8.89 -3.16
CA VAL A 312 40.97 9.19 -3.72
C VAL A 312 41.16 9.39 -5.23
N ALA A 313 40.32 8.75 -6.05
CA ALA A 313 40.35 9.01 -7.49
C ALA A 313 38.90 9.30 -7.98
N ILE A 314 38.81 10.23 -8.95
CA ILE A 314 37.56 10.57 -9.62
C ILE A 314 37.69 10.36 -11.11
N ARG A 315 36.72 9.68 -11.69
CA ARG A 315 36.59 9.44 -13.14
C ARG A 315 35.14 9.58 -13.57
N SER A 316 34.89 9.78 -14.83
CA SER A 316 33.56 9.91 -15.39
C SER A 316 33.42 9.16 -16.68
N ASP A 317 32.30 8.53 -16.89
CA ASP A 317 31.79 8.07 -18.17
C ASP A 317 30.68 8.99 -18.71
N PRO A 318 30.04 8.71 -19.87
CA PRO A 318 28.99 9.55 -20.42
C PRO A 318 27.74 9.66 -19.53
N SER A 319 27.47 8.73 -18.61
CA SER A 319 26.26 8.62 -17.81
C SER A 319 26.50 8.70 -16.30
N SER A 320 27.72 8.45 -15.85
CA SER A 320 28.01 8.27 -14.43
C SER A 320 29.35 8.87 -14.03
N ILE A 321 29.46 9.23 -12.76
CA ILE A 321 30.69 9.66 -12.11
C ILE A 321 31.08 8.58 -11.12
N TYR A 322 32.33 8.19 -11.13
CA TYR A 322 32.91 7.18 -10.23
C TYR A 322 33.94 7.84 -9.32
N ILE A 323 33.81 7.61 -8.02
CA ILE A 323 34.75 8.07 -7.03
C ILE A 323 35.21 6.87 -6.25
N THR A 324 36.54 6.70 -6.14
CA THR A 324 37.14 5.62 -5.36
C THR A 324 37.90 6.18 -4.18
N VAL A 325 37.73 5.56 -3.01
CA VAL A 325 38.50 5.81 -1.79
C VAL A 325 39.20 4.53 -1.42
N SER A 326 40.52 4.56 -1.42
CA SER A 326 41.38 3.38 -1.20
C SER A 326 42.30 3.58 0.00
N ASP A 327 42.27 2.62 0.92
CA ASP A 327 43.29 2.47 1.96
C ASP A 327 44.32 1.39 1.59
N SER A 328 45.39 1.30 2.39
CA SER A 328 46.51 0.40 2.14
C SER A 328 46.66 -0.70 3.19
N PHE A 329 45.69 -0.88 4.09
CA PHE A 329 45.89 -1.75 5.27
C PHE A 329 44.78 -2.77 5.49
N GLY A 330 45.19 -4.03 5.69
CA GLY A 330 44.39 -5.15 6.21
C GLY A 330 43.42 -5.79 5.23
N GLY A 331 42.75 -5.02 4.41
CA GLY A 331 41.66 -5.50 3.53
C GLY A 331 40.50 -6.12 4.32
N ILE A 332 39.45 -6.48 3.62
CA ILE A 332 38.23 -7.08 4.19
C ILE A 332 38.32 -8.60 4.03
N LYS A 333 38.02 -9.36 5.10
CA LYS A 333 38.00 -10.82 5.03
C LYS A 333 36.89 -11.30 4.11
N GLY A 334 37.21 -12.18 3.14
CA GLY A 334 36.41 -12.50 1.95
C GLY A 334 34.95 -12.91 2.16
N THR A 335 34.60 -13.48 3.32
CA THR A 335 33.21 -13.89 3.63
C THR A 335 32.33 -12.76 4.20
N LYS A 336 32.87 -11.55 4.34
CA LYS A 336 32.24 -10.45 5.09
C LYS A 336 32.02 -9.19 4.23
N ILE A 337 32.43 -9.21 2.96
CA ILE A 337 32.37 -8.04 2.06
C ILE A 337 30.94 -7.48 1.94
N ASP A 338 29.95 -8.36 1.84
CA ASP A 338 28.56 -7.93 1.70
C ASP A 338 27.94 -7.34 2.98
N ARG A 339 28.55 -7.64 4.13
CA ARG A 339 28.02 -7.26 5.46
C ARG A 339 28.59 -5.97 6.00
N ILE A 340 29.63 -5.40 5.41
CA ILE A 340 30.27 -4.19 5.95
C ILE A 340 29.36 -2.96 5.92
N PHE A 341 28.31 -2.99 5.10
CA PHE A 341 27.28 -1.96 5.05
C PHE A 341 26.10 -2.24 5.98
N ASP A 342 26.10 -3.39 6.70
CA ASP A 342 25.09 -3.65 7.73
C ASP A 342 25.28 -2.67 8.90
N ARG A 343 24.16 -2.24 9.49
CA ARG A 343 24.19 -1.34 10.66
C ARG A 343 24.92 -2.01 11.82
N PHE A 344 25.73 -1.26 12.56
CA PHE A 344 26.54 -1.73 13.72
C PHE A 344 27.53 -2.85 13.40
N TYR A 345 27.76 -3.15 12.12
CA TYR A 345 28.77 -4.13 11.76
C TYR A 345 30.19 -3.57 12.01
N THR A 346 30.99 -4.29 12.79
CA THR A 346 32.39 -3.99 13.04
C THR A 346 33.20 -5.30 13.05
N ASP A 347 34.31 -5.36 12.35
CA ASP A 347 35.25 -6.51 12.30
C ASP A 347 36.62 -6.14 12.87
N ARG A 348 36.65 -5.30 13.90
CA ARG A 348 37.92 -4.86 14.50
C ARG A 348 38.36 -5.81 15.61
N PRO A 349 39.62 -6.22 15.65
CA PRO A 349 40.16 -6.94 16.80
C PRO A 349 40.10 -6.03 18.02
N VAL A 350 39.60 -6.56 19.14
CA VAL A 350 39.44 -5.89 20.44
C VAL A 350 40.76 -5.32 21.00
N ILE A 351 41.89 -5.68 20.39
CA ILE A 351 43.28 -5.43 20.91
C ILE A 351 43.77 -4.00 20.66
N THR A 352 43.16 -3.21 19.80
CA THR A 352 43.71 -1.91 19.37
C THR A 352 43.20 -0.69 20.12
N GLY A 353 42.52 -0.82 21.27
CA GLY A 353 42.18 0.31 22.15
C GLY A 353 41.40 1.49 21.52
N ASN A 354 41.15 1.48 20.23
CA ASN A 354 40.57 2.58 19.46
C ASN A 354 39.15 2.23 18.99
N ASN A 355 38.27 1.89 19.95
CA ASN A 355 36.84 1.61 19.67
C ASN A 355 36.04 2.90 19.35
N LYS A 356 36.60 3.75 18.47
CA LYS A 356 36.03 5.08 18.16
C LYS A 356 34.86 5.07 17.17
N HIS A 357 34.41 3.93 16.63
CA HIS A 357 33.42 3.88 15.58
C HIS A 357 32.17 3.10 15.99
N SER A 358 31.03 3.64 15.69
CA SER A 358 29.69 3.08 15.98
C SER A 358 29.27 1.90 15.11
N GLY A 359 29.95 1.70 13.97
CA GLY A 359 29.51 0.75 12.93
C GLY A 359 28.32 1.26 12.09
N LEU A 360 27.91 2.52 12.26
CA LEU A 360 26.81 3.14 11.49
C LEU A 360 27.31 3.92 10.28
N GLY A 361 28.54 4.43 10.26
CA GLY A 361 29.03 5.34 9.21
C GLY A 361 28.94 4.77 7.80
N LEU A 362 29.28 3.49 7.57
CA LEU A 362 29.19 2.87 6.25
C LEU A 362 27.73 2.60 5.83
N SER A 363 26.87 2.24 6.75
CA SER A 363 25.43 2.05 6.46
C SER A 363 24.76 3.38 6.15
N ILE A 364 25.12 4.46 6.82
CA ILE A 364 24.67 5.84 6.52
C ILE A 364 25.17 6.25 5.13
N ALA A 365 26.45 6.02 4.83
CA ALA A 365 27.02 6.35 3.53
C ALA A 365 26.28 5.61 2.39
N LYS A 366 25.97 4.33 2.56
CA LYS A 366 25.19 3.55 1.60
C LYS A 366 23.79 4.12 1.40
N GLN A 367 23.06 4.40 2.47
CA GLN A 367 21.71 4.96 2.42
C GLN A 367 21.68 6.32 1.72
N ILE A 368 22.66 7.20 1.99
CA ILE A 368 22.77 8.50 1.32
C ILE A 368 23.03 8.30 -0.19
N ILE A 369 23.97 7.45 -0.58
CA ILE A 369 24.30 7.22 -1.99
C ILE A 369 23.12 6.62 -2.75
N GLU A 370 22.45 5.62 -2.17
CA GLU A 370 21.25 5.00 -2.75
C GLU A 370 20.10 6.01 -2.90
N SER A 371 19.94 6.92 -1.93
CA SER A 371 18.93 7.99 -2.02
C SER A 371 19.21 9.01 -3.12
N HIS A 372 20.47 9.10 -3.62
CA HIS A 372 20.89 9.93 -4.74
C HIS A 372 20.97 9.14 -6.06
N ASP A 373 20.26 8.03 -6.15
CA ASP A 373 20.22 7.16 -7.32
C ASP A 373 21.61 6.59 -7.70
N GLY A 374 22.50 6.53 -6.70
CA GLY A 374 23.85 6.03 -6.81
C GLY A 374 24.01 4.59 -6.31
N LEU A 375 25.23 4.08 -6.42
CA LEU A 375 25.63 2.78 -5.92
C LEU A 375 26.97 2.91 -5.17
N ILE A 376 27.10 2.28 -4.02
CA ILE A 376 28.36 2.13 -3.31
C ILE A 376 28.72 0.65 -3.24
N SER A 377 29.97 0.34 -3.52
CA SER A 377 30.50 -1.01 -3.46
C SER A 377 31.91 -0.99 -2.85
N VAL A 378 32.41 -2.16 -2.46
CA VAL A 378 33.76 -2.31 -1.94
C VAL A 378 34.43 -3.53 -2.53
N LYS A 379 35.74 -3.43 -2.69
CA LYS A 379 36.57 -4.55 -3.10
C LYS A 379 37.93 -4.49 -2.39
N ASN A 380 38.55 -5.64 -2.18
CA ASN A 380 39.91 -5.68 -1.70
C ASN A 380 40.86 -5.21 -2.81
N ASN A 381 41.83 -4.39 -2.47
CA ASN A 381 42.97 -4.05 -3.36
C ASN A 381 44.22 -4.78 -2.90
N PHE A 382 45.05 -5.13 -3.90
CA PHE A 382 46.37 -5.76 -3.69
C PHE A 382 47.40 -4.91 -4.43
N LYS A 383 47.91 -3.88 -3.76
CA LYS A 383 48.95 -3.03 -4.32
C LYS A 383 50.26 -3.22 -3.57
N TYR A 384 51.33 -3.61 -4.26
CA TYR A 384 52.68 -3.76 -3.70
C TYR A 384 52.76 -4.64 -2.46
N SER A 385 52.15 -5.84 -2.48
CA SER A 385 52.10 -6.80 -1.33
C SER A 385 51.33 -6.34 -0.11
N LYS A 386 50.71 -5.18 -0.12
CA LYS A 386 49.81 -4.70 0.93
C LYS A 386 48.35 -4.96 0.55
N LYS A 387 47.58 -5.49 1.49
CA LYS A 387 46.16 -5.70 1.36
C LYS A 387 45.48 -4.44 1.87
N GLY A 388 44.58 -3.85 1.07
CA GLY A 388 43.74 -2.74 1.47
C GLY A 388 42.29 -2.92 1.00
N ALA A 389 41.42 -1.97 1.28
CA ALA A 389 40.09 -1.90 0.73
C ALA A 389 39.95 -0.70 -0.22
N THR A 390 39.14 -0.84 -1.24
CA THR A 390 38.73 0.24 -2.13
C THR A 390 37.20 0.32 -2.15
N PHE A 391 36.69 1.44 -1.66
CA PHE A 391 35.28 1.79 -1.79
C PHE A 391 35.07 2.51 -3.11
N GLU A 392 34.10 2.08 -3.91
CA GLU A 392 33.74 2.71 -5.17
C GLU A 392 32.31 3.24 -5.07
N ILE A 393 32.15 4.54 -5.30
CA ILE A 393 30.87 5.24 -5.38
C ILE A 393 30.59 5.53 -6.85
N LYS A 394 29.39 5.22 -7.29
CA LYS A 394 28.84 5.57 -8.60
C LYS A 394 27.68 6.51 -8.41
N LEU A 395 27.71 7.70 -9.02
CA LEU A 395 26.63 8.69 -9.00
C LEU A 395 26.18 9.03 -10.42
N PRO A 396 24.90 9.35 -10.63
CA PRO A 396 24.41 9.82 -11.92
C PRO A 396 25.10 11.12 -12.32
N LYS A 397 25.56 11.21 -13.57
CA LYS A 397 26.12 12.43 -14.15
C LYS A 397 25.02 13.33 -14.66
N TYR A 398 25.02 14.58 -14.21
CA TYR A 398 24.15 15.62 -14.76
C TYR A 398 24.78 16.18 -16.02
N ARG A 399 24.02 16.17 -17.11
CA ARG A 399 24.42 16.80 -18.37
C ARG A 399 23.94 18.25 -18.35
N VAL A 400 24.89 19.19 -18.37
CA VAL A 400 24.63 20.64 -18.50
C VAL A 400 24.47 20.96 -19.99
#